data_c6d18b5947794e8b679d8139ca744ca6
#
_entry.id   c6d18b5947794e8b679d8139ca744ca6
#
_cell.length_a   1.000
_cell.length_b   1.000
_cell.length_c   1.000
_cell.angle_alpha   90.00
_cell.angle_beta   90.00
_cell.angle_gamma   90.00
#
_symmetry.space_group_name_H-M   'P 1'
#
loop_
_entity.id
_entity.type
_entity.pdbx_description
1 polymer ?
#
loop_
_entity_poly.entity_id
_entity_poly.type
_entity_poly.pdbx_seq_one_letter_code
_entity_poly.pdbx_strand_id
1 'polypeptide(L)'
;MPPSITRYYYSSPIRDFIHQDAPAIVGELVRQSAHDITINQRNAWQEEIDLLKDILKEYAGRGSVYFEYNIPRLGRRIDAIVLIDGVVFILEFKTDQGSFERADIAQVWDYALDLKNFHEGSHRRTLIPILVATDAPQGYMLDFVRYEDLVFKPLLSDKKHLKACIDEGLKHALPFLAADDYSWAISRYSPTPTIIEAASALYNNHSVKEISRSDASAENLTTTCACISDIIDRCKAQRQKAICFVTGVPGAGKTLVGLNIAIQQFEKNEKAVYLSGNFPLVAVLTEALSRDLVKKKKEQSERITKREAQSEVKTFIQMVHHYRDACLEGTKVVDNHIVADEDYFRSAKNKDKSYAPIDHVAIFDEAQRAWTKEMLAKFMAQKKPYPDAFPYSEPEYLISCLDRHPDWAVIICLIGGGQEINTGEAGIKEWIDSLNHSFAHWKIYISNRLTENEYANG
;
A
#
# COMPACT_ATOMS: atom_id res chain seq x y z
N MET A 1 2.48 -17.96 -25.96
CA MET A 1 1.65 -17.79 -24.77
C MET A 1 2.55 -17.98 -23.56
N PRO A 2 2.58 -17.11 -22.58
CA PRO A 2 3.27 -17.40 -21.33
C PRO A 2 2.63 -18.65 -20.70
N PRO A 3 3.39 -19.51 -20.00
CA PRO A 3 2.83 -20.70 -19.38
C PRO A 3 1.75 -20.27 -18.38
N SER A 4 0.58 -20.90 -18.43
CA SER A 4 -0.49 -20.70 -17.47
C SER A 4 0.03 -21.12 -16.09
N ILE A 5 0.21 -20.17 -15.19
CA ILE A 5 0.60 -20.46 -13.81
C ILE A 5 -0.60 -21.13 -13.14
N THR A 6 -0.52 -22.44 -12.92
CA THR A 6 -1.50 -23.18 -12.12
C THR A 6 -1.38 -22.73 -10.67
N ARG A 7 -2.48 -22.22 -10.11
CA ARG A 7 -2.49 -21.64 -8.75
C ARG A 7 -2.99 -22.59 -7.67
N TYR A 8 -3.30 -23.80 -8.01
CA TYR A 8 -3.83 -24.83 -7.11
C TYR A 8 -3.12 -26.16 -7.35
N TYR A 9 -3.11 -27.01 -6.36
CA TYR A 9 -2.55 -28.35 -6.50
C TYR A 9 -3.55 -29.35 -7.07
N TYR A 10 -4.84 -29.13 -6.80
CA TYR A 10 -5.92 -29.95 -7.32
C TYR A 10 -7.14 -29.09 -7.64
N SER A 11 -7.86 -29.39 -8.69
CA SER A 11 -9.18 -28.83 -8.97
C SER A 11 -10.08 -29.83 -9.71
N SER A 12 -11.37 -29.75 -9.43
CA SER A 12 -12.38 -30.56 -10.13
C SER A 12 -13.76 -29.89 -10.05
N PRO A 13 -14.65 -30.08 -11.04
CA PRO A 13 -16.08 -29.85 -10.85
C PRO A 13 -16.58 -30.67 -9.67
N ILE A 14 -17.49 -30.11 -8.87
CA ILE A 14 -18.04 -30.81 -7.68
C ILE A 14 -18.61 -32.18 -8.05
N ARG A 15 -19.30 -32.27 -9.19
CA ARG A 15 -19.87 -33.52 -9.70
C ARG A 15 -18.84 -34.63 -9.82
N ASP A 16 -17.65 -34.31 -10.32
CA ASP A 16 -16.61 -35.29 -10.57
C ASP A 16 -15.80 -35.55 -9.29
N PHE A 17 -15.57 -34.52 -8.47
CA PHE A 17 -14.89 -34.59 -7.19
C PHE A 17 -15.55 -35.59 -6.21
N ILE A 18 -16.88 -35.58 -6.07
CA ILE A 18 -17.58 -36.46 -5.13
C ILE A 18 -17.46 -37.94 -5.48
N HIS A 19 -17.17 -38.26 -6.74
CA HIS A 19 -17.03 -39.64 -7.22
C HIS A 19 -15.57 -40.12 -7.35
N GLN A 20 -14.60 -39.21 -7.34
CA GLN A 20 -13.19 -39.57 -7.46
C GLN A 20 -12.70 -40.20 -6.14
N ASP A 21 -11.77 -41.15 -6.23
CA ASP A 21 -11.18 -41.79 -5.05
C ASP A 21 -10.35 -40.80 -4.22
N ALA A 22 -10.59 -40.72 -2.91
CA ALA A 22 -9.92 -39.75 -2.04
C ALA A 22 -8.40 -39.97 -1.97
N PRO A 23 -7.86 -41.20 -1.83
CA PRO A 23 -6.44 -41.48 -1.96
C PRO A 23 -5.81 -41.01 -3.26
N ALA A 24 -6.56 -41.08 -4.39
CA ALA A 24 -6.06 -40.57 -5.67
C ALA A 24 -5.89 -39.05 -5.66
N ILE A 25 -6.83 -38.30 -5.05
CA ILE A 25 -6.73 -36.85 -4.85
C ILE A 25 -5.53 -36.50 -3.97
N VAL A 26 -5.36 -37.19 -2.83
CA VAL A 26 -4.20 -37.01 -1.95
C VAL A 26 -2.90 -37.27 -2.70
N GLY A 27 -2.86 -38.33 -3.54
CA GLY A 27 -1.70 -38.62 -4.40
C GLY A 27 -1.36 -37.48 -5.37
N GLU A 28 -2.36 -36.78 -5.88
CA GLU A 28 -2.16 -35.61 -6.73
C GLU A 28 -1.62 -34.42 -5.95
N LEU A 29 -2.16 -34.12 -4.77
CA LEU A 29 -1.68 -33.07 -3.86
C LEU A 29 -0.21 -33.30 -3.49
N VAL A 30 0.16 -34.53 -3.15
CA VAL A 30 1.56 -34.91 -2.85
C VAL A 30 2.47 -34.65 -4.05
N ARG A 31 2.03 -35.05 -5.25
CA ARG A 31 2.81 -34.88 -6.50
C ARG A 31 3.07 -33.42 -6.84
N GLN A 32 2.11 -32.52 -6.56
CA GLN A 32 2.22 -31.08 -6.84
C GLN A 32 2.98 -30.32 -5.76
N SER A 33 3.17 -30.92 -4.56
CA SER A 33 3.93 -30.30 -3.49
C SER A 33 5.42 -30.24 -3.80
N ALA A 34 6.03 -29.08 -3.63
CA ALA A 34 7.47 -28.86 -3.79
C ALA A 34 8.29 -29.27 -2.55
N HIS A 35 7.66 -29.68 -1.46
CA HIS A 35 8.28 -29.96 -0.16
C HIS A 35 7.97 -31.38 0.29
N ASP A 36 8.80 -31.91 1.18
CA ASP A 36 8.53 -33.19 1.84
C ASP A 36 7.25 -33.10 2.68
N ILE A 37 6.28 -33.97 2.36
CA ILE A 37 4.98 -34.00 3.00
C ILE A 37 5.03 -34.95 4.21
N THR A 38 4.64 -34.43 5.38
CA THR A 38 4.53 -35.22 6.59
C THR A 38 3.30 -36.14 6.55
N ILE A 39 3.31 -37.20 7.38
CA ILE A 39 2.15 -38.11 7.55
C ILE A 39 0.94 -37.30 8.03
N ASN A 40 1.14 -36.38 8.96
CA ASN A 40 0.05 -35.56 9.52
C ASN A 40 -0.63 -34.70 8.45
N GLN A 41 0.14 -34.13 7.55
CA GLN A 41 -0.43 -33.34 6.45
C GLN A 41 -1.23 -34.19 5.45
N ARG A 42 -0.79 -35.41 5.17
CA ARG A 42 -1.57 -36.35 4.33
C ARG A 42 -2.88 -36.75 5.00
N ASN A 43 -2.85 -36.99 6.32
CA ASN A 43 -4.04 -37.34 7.09
C ASN A 43 -5.03 -36.15 7.13
N ALA A 44 -4.53 -34.92 7.31
CA ALA A 44 -5.35 -33.71 7.24
C ALA A 44 -6.04 -33.56 5.89
N TRP A 45 -5.31 -33.69 4.79
CA TRP A 45 -5.90 -33.64 3.45
C TRP A 45 -6.95 -34.74 3.23
N GLN A 46 -6.70 -35.96 3.72
CA GLN A 46 -7.67 -37.04 3.60
C GLN A 46 -8.97 -36.70 4.33
N GLU A 47 -8.86 -36.16 5.54
CA GLU A 47 -10.01 -35.75 6.36
C GLU A 47 -10.81 -34.61 5.72
N GLU A 48 -10.13 -33.59 5.22
CA GLU A 48 -10.73 -32.45 4.50
C GLU A 48 -11.47 -32.90 3.24
N ILE A 49 -10.84 -33.77 2.44
CA ILE A 49 -11.44 -34.33 1.23
C ILE A 49 -12.69 -35.14 1.55
N ASP A 50 -12.63 -36.03 2.54
CA ASP A 50 -13.76 -36.89 2.92
C ASP A 50 -14.92 -36.03 3.45
N LEU A 51 -14.65 -35.03 4.28
CA LEU A 51 -15.65 -34.09 4.77
C LEU A 51 -16.30 -33.30 3.62
N LEU A 52 -15.51 -32.74 2.73
CA LEU A 52 -16.04 -31.95 1.61
C LEU A 52 -16.80 -32.83 0.61
N LYS A 53 -16.38 -34.06 0.36
CA LYS A 53 -17.14 -35.00 -0.50
C LYS A 53 -18.52 -35.29 0.06
N ASP A 54 -18.65 -35.45 1.38
CA ASP A 54 -19.94 -35.71 2.00
C ASP A 54 -20.86 -34.49 1.91
N ILE A 55 -20.35 -33.32 2.25
CA ILE A 55 -21.12 -32.06 2.24
C ILE A 55 -21.53 -31.64 0.83
N LEU A 56 -20.64 -31.79 -0.15
CA LEU A 56 -20.83 -31.25 -1.49
C LEU A 56 -21.73 -32.10 -2.41
N LYS A 57 -22.21 -33.26 -1.96
CA LYS A 57 -23.17 -34.11 -2.74
C LYS A 57 -24.40 -33.36 -3.24
N GLU A 58 -24.93 -32.47 -2.41
CA GLU A 58 -26.13 -31.71 -2.75
C GLU A 58 -25.88 -30.58 -3.76
N TYR A 59 -24.60 -30.24 -3.98
CA TYR A 59 -24.19 -29.19 -4.91
C TYR A 59 -23.56 -29.75 -6.21
N ALA A 60 -23.74 -31.05 -6.46
CA ALA A 60 -23.27 -31.68 -7.68
C ALA A 60 -23.75 -30.91 -8.93
N GLY A 61 -22.84 -30.49 -9.79
CA GLY A 61 -23.18 -29.70 -10.99
C GLY A 61 -23.37 -28.19 -10.75
N ARG A 62 -23.17 -27.68 -9.54
CA ARG A 62 -23.34 -26.26 -9.22
C ARG A 62 -22.02 -25.52 -8.99
N GLY A 63 -20.88 -26.12 -9.30
CA GLY A 63 -19.61 -25.45 -9.10
C GLY A 63 -18.38 -26.35 -9.10
N SER A 64 -17.30 -25.87 -8.53
CA SER A 64 -15.97 -26.50 -8.54
C SER A 64 -15.28 -26.38 -7.20
N VAL A 65 -14.34 -27.29 -6.93
CA VAL A 65 -13.48 -27.30 -5.74
C VAL A 65 -12.02 -27.16 -6.15
N TYR A 66 -11.25 -26.45 -5.34
CA TYR A 66 -9.82 -26.23 -5.50
C TYR A 66 -9.14 -26.51 -4.15
N PHE A 67 -8.04 -27.24 -4.14
CA PHE A 67 -7.21 -27.47 -2.94
C PHE A 67 -5.84 -26.85 -3.09
N GLU A 68 -5.27 -26.40 -1.97
CA GLU A 68 -3.96 -25.78 -1.89
C GLU A 68 -3.84 -24.62 -2.87
N TYR A 69 -4.79 -23.70 -2.79
CA TYR A 69 -4.83 -22.56 -3.70
C TYR A 69 -3.79 -21.50 -3.28
N ASN A 70 -2.83 -21.25 -4.14
CA ASN A 70 -1.72 -20.35 -3.89
C ASN A 70 -2.14 -18.88 -3.93
N ILE A 71 -1.83 -18.13 -2.86
CA ILE A 71 -1.88 -16.68 -2.79
C ILE A 71 -0.46 -16.14 -2.93
N PRO A 72 -0.04 -15.70 -4.13
CA PRO A 72 1.35 -15.37 -4.40
C PRO A 72 1.91 -14.27 -3.49
N ARG A 73 1.09 -13.27 -3.15
CA ARG A 73 1.50 -12.13 -2.33
C ARG A 73 1.83 -12.52 -0.89
N LEU A 74 1.05 -13.42 -0.31
CA LEU A 74 1.22 -13.86 1.07
C LEU A 74 2.26 -14.98 1.20
N GLY A 75 2.66 -15.61 0.08
CA GLY A 75 3.50 -16.80 0.10
C GLY A 75 2.84 -17.97 0.84
N ARG A 76 1.52 -17.98 0.91
CA ARG A 76 0.68 -18.97 1.61
C ARG A 76 -0.31 -19.61 0.65
N ARG A 77 -0.93 -20.67 1.08
CA ARG A 77 -1.99 -21.35 0.35
C ARG A 77 -3.25 -21.43 1.20
N ILE A 78 -4.39 -21.38 0.54
CA ILE A 78 -5.70 -21.64 1.12
C ILE A 78 -5.92 -23.15 1.01
N ASP A 79 -6.32 -23.79 2.10
CA ASP A 79 -6.50 -25.24 2.15
C ASP A 79 -7.53 -25.68 1.11
N ALA A 80 -8.71 -25.07 1.10
CA ALA A 80 -9.71 -25.32 0.05
C ALA A 80 -10.49 -24.08 -0.33
N ILE A 81 -10.86 -23.99 -1.63
CA ILE A 81 -11.84 -23.04 -2.15
C ILE A 81 -12.97 -23.84 -2.80
N VAL A 82 -14.19 -23.49 -2.46
CA VAL A 82 -15.41 -24.06 -3.07
C VAL A 82 -16.18 -22.96 -3.76
N LEU A 83 -16.38 -23.08 -5.07
CA LEU A 83 -17.27 -22.23 -5.82
C LEU A 83 -18.62 -22.91 -5.94
N ILE A 84 -19.71 -22.22 -5.57
CA ILE A 84 -21.09 -22.70 -5.75
C ILE A 84 -21.92 -21.52 -6.24
N ASP A 85 -22.54 -21.63 -7.40
CA ASP A 85 -23.38 -20.59 -8.01
C ASP A 85 -22.71 -19.21 -8.07
N GLY A 86 -21.41 -19.20 -8.27
CA GLY A 86 -20.61 -17.98 -8.35
C GLY A 86 -20.16 -17.38 -7.01
N VAL A 87 -20.60 -17.94 -5.89
CA VAL A 87 -20.12 -17.59 -4.54
C VAL A 87 -18.80 -18.31 -4.26
N VAL A 88 -17.83 -17.59 -3.70
CA VAL A 88 -16.51 -18.11 -3.37
C VAL A 88 -16.45 -18.39 -1.87
N PHE A 89 -16.47 -19.65 -1.48
CA PHE A 89 -16.23 -20.08 -0.10
C PHE A 89 -14.73 -20.34 0.07
N ILE A 90 -14.12 -19.70 1.05
CA ILE A 90 -12.71 -19.80 1.37
C ILE A 90 -12.58 -20.55 2.68
N LEU A 91 -12.05 -21.76 2.63
CA LEU A 91 -11.99 -22.67 3.77
C LEU A 91 -10.57 -22.78 4.27
N GLU A 92 -10.39 -22.55 5.57
CA GLU A 92 -9.16 -22.82 6.31
C GLU A 92 -9.46 -23.86 7.37
N PHE A 93 -8.75 -24.97 7.34
CA PHE A 93 -8.94 -26.08 8.26
C PHE A 93 -7.89 -26.06 9.38
N LYS A 94 -8.33 -26.32 10.59
CA LYS A 94 -7.47 -26.55 11.76
C LYS A 94 -7.82 -27.92 12.34
N THR A 95 -7.10 -28.92 11.87
CA THR A 95 -7.23 -30.31 12.35
C THR A 95 -6.74 -30.41 13.79
N ASP A 96 -7.39 -31.26 14.59
CA ASP A 96 -7.10 -31.47 16.00
C ASP A 96 -7.20 -30.21 16.89
N GLN A 97 -7.89 -29.16 16.42
CA GLN A 97 -8.06 -27.92 17.17
C GLN A 97 -9.49 -27.80 17.73
N GLY A 98 -9.58 -27.62 19.06
CA GLY A 98 -10.83 -27.51 19.81
C GLY A 98 -11.32 -26.06 20.05
N SER A 99 -10.66 -25.04 19.47
CA SER A 99 -11.01 -23.63 19.68
C SER A 99 -10.69 -22.77 18.44
N PHE A 100 -11.34 -21.61 18.35
CA PHE A 100 -11.11 -20.66 17.28
C PHE A 100 -10.14 -19.58 17.75
N GLU A 101 -8.91 -19.63 17.26
CA GLU A 101 -7.90 -18.63 17.61
C GLU A 101 -8.04 -17.36 16.78
N ARG A 102 -7.76 -16.20 17.37
CA ARG A 102 -7.82 -14.91 16.68
C ARG A 102 -6.89 -14.82 15.46
N ALA A 103 -5.74 -15.47 15.54
CA ALA A 103 -4.77 -15.53 14.47
C ALA A 103 -5.31 -16.28 13.24
N ASP A 104 -6.03 -17.40 13.46
CA ASP A 104 -6.61 -18.20 12.39
C ASP A 104 -7.82 -17.50 11.74
N ILE A 105 -8.64 -16.81 12.56
CA ILE A 105 -9.72 -15.96 12.06
C ILE A 105 -9.16 -14.84 11.18
N ALA A 106 -8.10 -14.17 11.62
CA ALA A 106 -7.43 -13.15 10.83
C ALA A 106 -6.84 -13.72 9.53
N GLN A 107 -6.26 -14.92 9.58
CA GLN A 107 -5.67 -15.59 8.43
C GLN A 107 -6.70 -15.86 7.33
N VAL A 108 -7.84 -16.47 7.66
CA VAL A 108 -8.86 -16.76 6.65
C VAL A 108 -9.50 -15.48 6.09
N TRP A 109 -9.59 -14.45 6.91
CA TRP A 109 -10.07 -13.14 6.47
C TRP A 109 -9.08 -12.46 5.51
N ASP A 110 -7.80 -12.48 5.84
CA ASP A 110 -6.75 -11.96 4.96
C ASP A 110 -6.76 -12.64 3.59
N TYR A 111 -7.05 -13.93 3.54
CA TYR A 111 -7.19 -14.65 2.27
C TYR A 111 -8.38 -14.14 1.44
N ALA A 112 -9.53 -13.91 2.08
CA ALA A 112 -10.69 -13.37 1.39
C ALA A 112 -10.43 -11.95 0.86
N LEU A 113 -9.83 -11.10 1.68
CA LEU A 113 -9.47 -9.73 1.30
C LEU A 113 -8.41 -9.71 0.19
N ASP A 114 -7.44 -10.63 0.22
CA ASP A 114 -6.42 -10.73 -0.82
C ASP A 114 -7.05 -11.16 -2.16
N LEU A 115 -7.88 -12.20 -2.19
CA LEU A 115 -8.62 -12.60 -3.39
C LEU A 115 -9.54 -11.48 -3.88
N LYS A 116 -10.23 -10.79 -2.97
CA LYS A 116 -11.12 -9.69 -3.32
C LYS A 116 -10.41 -8.56 -4.03
N ASN A 117 -9.24 -8.21 -3.54
CA ASN A 117 -8.48 -7.05 -4.02
C ASN A 117 -7.58 -7.35 -5.22
N PHE A 118 -7.10 -8.59 -5.38
CA PHE A 118 -6.03 -8.89 -6.34
C PHE A 118 -6.37 -9.94 -7.37
N HIS A 119 -7.45 -10.71 -7.17
CA HIS A 119 -7.90 -11.73 -8.10
C HIS A 119 -9.10 -11.20 -8.90
N GLU A 120 -8.89 -10.94 -10.19
CA GLU A 120 -9.87 -10.29 -11.08
C GLU A 120 -11.24 -11.00 -11.07
N GLY A 121 -11.23 -12.34 -11.11
CA GLY A 121 -12.45 -13.15 -11.06
C GLY A 121 -13.22 -13.04 -9.74
N SER A 122 -12.62 -12.50 -8.67
CA SER A 122 -13.23 -12.35 -7.34
C SER A 122 -13.79 -10.94 -7.09
N HIS A 123 -13.39 -9.92 -7.85
CA HIS A 123 -13.76 -8.52 -7.59
C HIS A 123 -15.26 -8.28 -7.47
N ARG A 124 -16.08 -8.97 -8.25
CA ARG A 124 -17.54 -8.79 -8.28
C ARG A 124 -18.31 -9.92 -7.62
N ARG A 125 -17.62 -10.94 -7.11
CA ARG A 125 -18.25 -12.10 -6.46
C ARG A 125 -18.40 -11.89 -4.96
N THR A 126 -19.35 -12.58 -4.36
CA THR A 126 -19.45 -12.69 -2.91
C THR A 126 -18.38 -13.67 -2.42
N LEU A 127 -17.62 -13.28 -1.41
CA LEU A 127 -16.57 -14.07 -0.76
C LEU A 127 -16.97 -14.37 0.68
N ILE A 128 -16.97 -15.64 1.05
CA ILE A 128 -17.36 -16.11 2.38
C ILE A 128 -16.19 -16.90 2.98
N PRO A 129 -15.37 -16.27 3.82
CA PRO A 129 -14.33 -16.97 4.57
C PRO A 129 -14.92 -17.80 5.69
N ILE A 130 -14.46 -19.05 5.84
CA ILE A 130 -14.90 -19.98 6.89
C ILE A 130 -13.67 -20.60 7.53
N LEU A 131 -13.53 -20.44 8.85
CA LEU A 131 -12.55 -21.16 9.66
C LEU A 131 -13.21 -22.44 10.19
N VAL A 132 -12.63 -23.57 9.88
CA VAL A 132 -13.12 -24.89 10.29
C VAL A 132 -12.19 -25.49 11.33
N ALA A 133 -12.58 -25.44 12.62
CA ALA A 133 -11.88 -26.13 13.70
C ALA A 133 -12.51 -27.50 13.90
N THR A 134 -11.80 -28.56 13.51
CA THR A 134 -12.36 -29.91 13.35
C THR A 134 -12.88 -30.52 14.64
N ASP A 135 -12.29 -30.18 15.78
CA ASP A 135 -12.62 -30.76 17.11
C ASP A 135 -13.22 -29.73 18.08
N ALA A 136 -13.73 -28.61 17.55
CA ALA A 136 -14.41 -27.62 18.37
C ALA A 136 -15.68 -28.24 18.99
N PRO A 137 -15.80 -28.31 20.35
CA PRO A 137 -16.87 -29.08 21.02
C PRO A 137 -18.25 -28.46 20.94
N GLN A 138 -18.33 -27.17 20.64
CA GLN A 138 -19.56 -26.43 20.36
C GLN A 138 -19.20 -25.21 19.54
N GLY A 139 -19.70 -25.14 18.35
CA GLY A 139 -19.66 -23.85 17.83
C GLY A 139 -19.58 -23.68 16.33
N TYR A 140 -20.66 -23.32 15.85
CA TYR A 140 -20.73 -22.47 14.70
C TYR A 140 -21.18 -21.08 15.17
N MET A 141 -20.57 -20.05 14.65
CA MET A 141 -21.05 -18.68 14.82
C MET A 141 -21.44 -18.18 13.45
N LEU A 142 -22.75 -18.12 13.22
CA LEU A 142 -23.35 -17.63 11.99
C LEU A 142 -23.65 -16.13 12.15
N ASP A 143 -22.60 -15.32 12.17
CA ASP A 143 -22.72 -13.87 12.15
C ASP A 143 -22.56 -13.38 10.70
N PHE A 144 -23.67 -13.39 9.94
CA PHE A 144 -23.68 -13.02 8.53
C PHE A 144 -23.61 -11.51 8.34
N VAL A 145 -22.50 -10.91 8.73
CA VAL A 145 -22.18 -9.52 8.43
C VAL A 145 -21.47 -9.46 7.08
N ARG A 146 -22.13 -8.90 6.08
CA ARG A 146 -21.56 -8.63 4.77
C ARG A 146 -21.13 -7.17 4.69
N TYR A 147 -19.88 -6.94 4.28
CA TYR A 147 -19.40 -5.60 4.01
C TYR A 147 -19.78 -5.13 2.60
N GLU A 148 -19.62 -3.85 2.33
CA GLU A 148 -20.00 -3.22 1.04
C GLU A 148 -19.24 -3.82 -0.16
N ASP A 149 -18.02 -4.29 0.08
CA ASP A 149 -17.18 -4.96 -0.92
C ASP A 149 -17.59 -6.42 -1.23
N LEU A 150 -18.70 -6.89 -0.66
CA LEU A 150 -19.22 -8.27 -0.80
C LEU A 150 -18.35 -9.34 -0.12
N VAL A 151 -17.46 -8.98 0.78
CA VAL A 151 -16.77 -9.92 1.66
C VAL A 151 -17.57 -10.08 2.95
N PHE A 152 -17.73 -11.31 3.39
CA PHE A 152 -18.38 -11.59 4.68
C PHE A 152 -17.35 -11.61 5.80
N LYS A 153 -17.80 -11.24 7.00
CA LYS A 153 -17.03 -11.52 8.22
C LYS A 153 -16.78 -13.03 8.30
N PRO A 154 -15.60 -13.47 8.73
CA PRO A 154 -15.31 -14.91 8.85
C PRO A 154 -16.35 -15.67 9.66
N LEU A 155 -16.89 -16.72 9.07
CA LEU A 155 -17.74 -17.66 9.76
C LEU A 155 -16.87 -18.68 10.50
N LEU A 156 -17.34 -19.12 11.66
CA LEU A 156 -16.67 -20.13 12.47
C LEU A 156 -17.47 -21.41 12.43
N SER A 157 -16.84 -22.54 12.12
CA SER A 157 -17.51 -23.83 11.94
C SER A 157 -16.72 -24.98 12.52
N ASP A 158 -17.42 -26.01 12.97
CA ASP A 158 -16.88 -27.35 13.16
C ASP A 158 -17.23 -28.25 11.96
N LYS A 159 -16.80 -29.52 11.99
CA LYS A 159 -17.10 -30.51 10.93
C LYS A 159 -18.60 -30.69 10.68
N LYS A 160 -19.43 -30.64 11.73
CA LYS A 160 -20.86 -30.95 11.67
C LYS A 160 -21.67 -29.80 11.08
N HIS A 161 -21.21 -28.56 11.29
CA HIS A 161 -21.96 -27.37 10.93
C HIS A 161 -21.48 -26.70 9.63
N LEU A 162 -20.39 -27.18 9.01
CA LEU A 162 -19.84 -26.61 7.78
C LEU A 162 -20.87 -26.58 6.66
N LYS A 163 -21.70 -27.62 6.51
CA LYS A 163 -22.81 -27.64 5.54
C LYS A 163 -23.79 -26.49 5.80
N ALA A 164 -24.19 -26.29 7.06
CA ALA A 164 -25.10 -25.21 7.43
C ALA A 164 -24.49 -23.82 7.14
N CYS A 165 -23.18 -23.63 7.33
CA CYS A 165 -22.49 -22.40 6.96
C CYS A 165 -22.56 -22.15 5.44
N ILE A 166 -22.38 -23.18 4.63
CA ILE A 166 -22.49 -23.08 3.16
C ILE A 166 -23.94 -22.78 2.74
N ASP A 167 -24.91 -23.51 3.25
CA ASP A 167 -26.33 -23.31 2.93
C ASP A 167 -26.81 -21.90 3.27
N GLU A 168 -26.54 -21.44 4.47
CA GLU A 168 -26.89 -20.09 4.90
C GLU A 168 -26.09 -19.01 4.13
N GLY A 169 -24.81 -19.27 3.88
CA GLY A 169 -23.97 -18.39 3.06
C GLY A 169 -24.57 -18.16 1.67
N LEU A 170 -25.07 -19.21 1.02
CA LEU A 170 -25.74 -19.11 -0.29
C LEU A 170 -27.03 -18.31 -0.23
N LYS A 171 -27.81 -18.39 0.87
CA LYS A 171 -29.04 -17.60 1.06
C LYS A 171 -28.76 -16.10 1.21
N HIS A 172 -27.64 -15.75 1.86
CA HIS A 172 -27.25 -14.36 2.11
C HIS A 172 -26.38 -13.75 1.00
N ALA A 173 -25.85 -14.57 0.09
CA ALA A 173 -25.05 -14.10 -1.02
C ALA A 173 -25.91 -13.37 -2.06
N LEU A 174 -25.33 -12.37 -2.72
CA LEU A 174 -25.95 -11.78 -3.89
C LEU A 174 -25.84 -12.74 -5.08
N PRO A 175 -26.92 -12.90 -5.86
CA PRO A 175 -26.87 -13.71 -7.07
C PRO A 175 -25.80 -13.15 -8.02
N PHE A 176 -24.88 -13.99 -8.42
CA PHE A 176 -23.91 -13.68 -9.46
C PHE A 176 -24.21 -14.58 -10.65
N LEU A 177 -24.72 -13.99 -11.72
CA LEU A 177 -24.92 -14.70 -13.00
C LEU A 177 -23.56 -14.98 -13.59
N ALA A 178 -23.03 -16.15 -13.28
CA ALA A 178 -21.64 -16.49 -13.43
C ALA A 178 -21.24 -16.76 -14.87
N ALA A 179 -20.12 -16.20 -15.22
CA ALA A 179 -19.18 -16.84 -16.10
C ALA A 179 -18.67 -18.15 -15.46
N ASP A 180 -18.31 -19.10 -16.29
CA ASP A 180 -17.68 -20.38 -16.01
C ASP A 180 -16.66 -20.34 -14.84
N ASP A 181 -16.71 -21.33 -13.95
CA ASP A 181 -15.78 -21.45 -12.81
C ASP A 181 -14.32 -21.61 -13.26
N TYR A 182 -14.12 -22.20 -14.43
CA TYR A 182 -12.79 -22.28 -15.03
C TYR A 182 -12.22 -20.89 -15.33
N SER A 183 -13.05 -19.97 -15.82
CA SER A 183 -12.64 -18.58 -16.05
C SER A 183 -12.23 -17.86 -14.76
N TRP A 184 -12.86 -18.20 -13.62
CA TRP A 184 -12.45 -17.69 -12.32
C TRP A 184 -11.07 -18.18 -11.94
N ALA A 185 -10.78 -19.48 -12.04
CA ALA A 185 -9.53 -20.08 -11.62
C ALA A 185 -8.31 -19.56 -12.41
N ILE A 186 -8.50 -19.27 -13.70
CA ILE A 186 -7.44 -18.77 -14.59
C ILE A 186 -7.39 -17.26 -14.71
N SER A 187 -8.34 -16.55 -14.08
CA SER A 187 -8.41 -15.09 -14.16
C SER A 187 -7.13 -14.43 -13.62
N ARG A 188 -6.88 -13.22 -14.06
CA ARG A 188 -5.66 -12.51 -13.71
C ARG A 188 -5.59 -12.29 -12.22
N TYR A 189 -4.43 -12.61 -11.62
CA TYR A 189 -4.07 -12.22 -10.28
C TYR A 189 -3.04 -11.10 -10.39
N SER A 190 -3.43 -9.90 -9.96
CA SER A 190 -2.59 -8.71 -10.03
C SER A 190 -2.39 -8.20 -8.60
N PRO A 191 -1.40 -8.76 -7.86
CA PRO A 191 -1.06 -8.21 -6.57
C PRO A 191 -0.61 -6.76 -6.79
N THR A 192 -0.87 -5.91 -5.79
CA THR A 192 -0.25 -4.59 -5.81
C THR A 192 1.24 -4.79 -5.95
N PRO A 193 1.87 -4.15 -6.92
CA PRO A 193 3.30 -4.15 -6.98
C PRO A 193 3.85 -3.66 -5.64
N THR A 194 4.93 -4.25 -5.19
CA THR A 194 5.68 -3.70 -4.08
C THR A 194 6.02 -2.25 -4.40
N ILE A 195 6.26 -1.43 -3.39
CA ILE A 195 6.66 -0.02 -3.63
C ILE A 195 7.91 0.06 -4.52
N ILE A 196 8.76 -0.96 -4.51
CA ILE A 196 9.94 -1.10 -5.37
C ILE A 196 9.53 -1.29 -6.83
N GLU A 197 8.68 -2.29 -7.09
CA GLU A 197 8.19 -2.58 -8.44
C GLU A 197 7.40 -1.40 -9.01
N ALA A 198 6.59 -0.75 -8.17
CA ALA A 198 5.84 0.44 -8.55
C ALA A 198 6.78 1.61 -8.89
N ALA A 199 7.79 1.88 -8.06
CA ALA A 199 8.78 2.92 -8.32
C ALA A 199 9.59 2.63 -9.58
N SER A 200 10.05 1.38 -9.76
CA SER A 200 10.76 0.94 -10.96
C SER A 200 9.89 1.07 -12.22
N ALA A 201 8.62 0.70 -12.14
CA ALA A 201 7.69 0.82 -13.25
C ALA A 201 7.45 2.28 -13.63
N LEU A 202 7.23 3.18 -12.65
CA LEU A 202 7.12 4.63 -12.88
C LEU A 202 8.37 5.20 -13.53
N TYR A 203 9.54 4.80 -13.03
CA TYR A 203 10.83 5.26 -13.57
C TYR A 203 11.08 4.78 -15.01
N ASN A 204 10.46 3.67 -15.41
CA ASN A 204 10.46 3.15 -16.78
C ASN A 204 9.27 3.64 -17.63
N ASN A 205 8.64 4.76 -17.24
CA ASN A 205 7.55 5.42 -17.96
C ASN A 205 6.23 4.62 -18.04
N HIS A 206 6.00 3.67 -17.15
CA HIS A 206 4.68 3.06 -16.99
C HIS A 206 3.74 4.04 -16.28
N SER A 207 2.49 4.08 -16.74
CA SER A 207 1.49 4.95 -16.13
C SER A 207 1.03 4.44 -14.77
N VAL A 208 0.60 5.35 -13.89
CA VAL A 208 -0.02 5.00 -12.60
C VAL A 208 -1.21 4.04 -12.80
N LYS A 209 -1.92 4.16 -13.92
CA LYS A 209 -3.02 3.28 -14.29
C LYS A 209 -2.59 1.82 -14.48
N GLU A 210 -1.42 1.59 -15.07
CA GLU A 210 -0.88 0.23 -15.29
C GLU A 210 -0.41 -0.43 -13.99
N ILE A 211 -0.09 0.37 -12.98
CA ILE A 211 0.45 -0.05 -11.69
C ILE A 211 -0.66 -0.22 -10.64
N SER A 212 -1.82 0.39 -10.85
CA SER A 212 -2.90 0.44 -9.85
C SER A 212 -3.68 -0.88 -9.70
N ARG A 213 -4.25 -1.06 -8.51
CA ARG A 213 -4.93 -2.30 -8.09
C ARG A 213 -6.26 -2.58 -8.78
N SER A 214 -7.00 -1.51 -9.08
CA SER A 214 -8.32 -1.57 -9.67
C SER A 214 -8.55 -0.36 -10.55
N ASP A 215 -9.50 -0.44 -11.47
CA ASP A 215 -9.84 0.68 -12.35
C ASP A 215 -10.24 1.94 -11.56
N ALA A 216 -11.02 1.79 -10.48
CA ALA A 216 -11.42 2.91 -9.62
C ALA A 216 -10.23 3.54 -8.88
N SER A 217 -9.30 2.73 -8.35
CA SER A 217 -8.06 3.23 -7.72
C SER A 217 -7.17 3.89 -8.76
N ALA A 218 -7.05 3.32 -9.96
CA ALA A 218 -6.28 3.85 -11.08
C ALA A 218 -6.78 5.22 -11.50
N GLU A 219 -8.10 5.37 -11.66
CA GLU A 219 -8.73 6.63 -12.05
C GLU A 219 -8.51 7.70 -10.98
N ASN A 220 -8.72 7.36 -9.71
CA ASN A 220 -8.52 8.29 -8.60
C ASN A 220 -7.06 8.74 -8.47
N LEU A 221 -6.10 7.82 -8.57
CA LEU A 221 -4.67 8.15 -8.52
C LEU A 221 -4.25 8.98 -9.74
N THR A 222 -4.73 8.65 -10.94
CA THR A 222 -4.45 9.41 -12.17
C THR A 222 -5.01 10.83 -12.07
N THR A 223 -6.24 10.98 -11.61
CA THR A 223 -6.88 12.28 -11.40
C THR A 223 -6.14 13.11 -10.36
N THR A 224 -5.70 12.49 -9.26
CA THR A 224 -4.92 13.16 -8.21
C THR A 224 -3.57 13.64 -8.77
N CYS A 225 -2.84 12.79 -9.49
CA CYS A 225 -1.57 13.17 -10.11
C CYS A 225 -1.75 14.32 -11.12
N ALA A 226 -2.77 14.26 -11.98
CA ALA A 226 -3.06 15.31 -12.94
C ALA A 226 -3.38 16.64 -12.24
N CYS A 227 -4.22 16.62 -11.22
CA CYS A 227 -4.57 17.81 -10.43
C CYS A 227 -3.33 18.44 -9.76
N ILE A 228 -2.45 17.64 -9.18
CA ILE A 228 -1.21 18.14 -8.56
C ILE A 228 -0.28 18.74 -9.64
N SER A 229 -0.13 18.09 -10.79
CA SER A 229 0.67 18.61 -11.90
C SER A 229 0.13 19.96 -12.39
N ASP A 230 -1.20 20.10 -12.55
CA ASP A 230 -1.84 21.38 -12.92
C ASP A 230 -1.63 22.48 -11.87
N ILE A 231 -1.58 22.11 -10.57
CA ILE A 231 -1.28 23.07 -9.50
C ILE A 231 0.17 23.55 -9.61
N ILE A 232 1.12 22.63 -9.83
CA ILE A 232 2.54 22.98 -10.02
C ILE A 232 2.70 23.93 -11.20
N ASP A 233 2.12 23.59 -12.36
CA ASP A 233 2.22 24.38 -13.58
C ASP A 233 1.60 25.77 -13.40
N ARG A 234 0.45 25.87 -12.72
CA ARG A 234 -0.20 27.16 -12.36
C ARG A 234 0.65 27.99 -11.41
N CYS A 235 1.22 27.38 -10.37
CA CYS A 235 2.07 28.09 -9.42
C CYS A 235 3.30 28.66 -10.10
N LYS A 236 3.93 27.89 -10.98
CA LYS A 236 5.04 28.34 -11.81
C LYS A 236 4.68 29.49 -12.73
N ALA A 237 3.56 29.40 -13.46
CA ALA A 237 3.11 30.43 -14.39
C ALA A 237 2.69 31.73 -13.68
N GLN A 238 2.06 31.63 -12.50
CA GLN A 238 1.50 32.76 -11.77
C GLN A 238 2.43 33.28 -10.68
N ARG A 239 3.63 32.73 -10.53
CA ARG A 239 4.58 33.05 -9.45
C ARG A 239 3.94 33.00 -8.07
N GLN A 240 3.34 31.87 -7.75
CA GLN A 240 2.59 31.65 -6.49
C GLN A 240 3.18 30.49 -5.70
N LYS A 241 2.95 30.51 -4.41
CA LYS A 241 3.30 29.42 -3.51
C LYS A 241 2.05 28.65 -3.09
N ALA A 242 2.14 27.33 -3.04
CA ALA A 242 1.01 26.49 -2.71
C ALA A 242 1.41 25.27 -1.88
N ILE A 243 0.47 24.78 -1.07
CA ILE A 243 0.55 23.52 -0.36
C ILE A 243 -0.68 22.66 -0.70
N CYS A 244 -0.44 21.40 -0.99
CA CYS A 244 -1.48 20.41 -1.33
C CYS A 244 -1.50 19.31 -0.27
N PHE A 245 -2.66 19.07 0.34
CA PHE A 245 -2.86 17.96 1.26
C PHE A 245 -3.56 16.80 0.54
N VAL A 246 -2.85 15.68 0.42
CA VAL A 246 -3.36 14.43 -0.19
C VAL A 246 -3.62 13.43 0.93
N THR A 247 -4.88 13.24 1.26
CA THR A 247 -5.31 12.33 2.33
C THR A 247 -5.82 11.01 1.77
N GLY A 248 -5.78 9.98 2.57
CA GLY A 248 -6.34 8.68 2.21
C GLY A 248 -5.98 7.60 3.23
N VAL A 249 -6.80 6.55 3.28
CA VAL A 249 -6.56 5.37 4.13
C VAL A 249 -5.23 4.68 3.81
N PRO A 250 -4.67 3.90 4.74
CA PRO A 250 -3.49 3.08 4.45
C PRO A 250 -3.70 2.22 3.19
N GLY A 251 -2.70 2.18 2.33
CA GLY A 251 -2.81 1.43 1.07
C GLY A 251 -3.53 2.13 -0.09
N ALA A 252 -4.07 3.34 0.08
CA ALA A 252 -4.74 4.11 -0.99
C ALA A 252 -3.80 4.61 -2.11
N GLY A 253 -2.50 4.29 -2.06
CA GLY A 253 -1.54 4.67 -3.10
C GLY A 253 -0.92 6.07 -2.96
N LYS A 254 -1.04 6.74 -1.81
CA LYS A 254 -0.47 8.08 -1.58
C LYS A 254 1.02 8.17 -1.90
N THR A 255 1.82 7.25 -1.36
CA THR A 255 3.26 7.15 -1.64
C THR A 255 3.53 7.02 -3.14
N LEU A 256 2.67 6.28 -3.88
CA LEU A 256 2.76 6.13 -5.33
C LEU A 256 2.51 7.46 -6.06
N VAL A 257 1.52 8.25 -5.60
CA VAL A 257 1.28 9.61 -6.12
C VAL A 257 2.51 10.48 -5.94
N GLY A 258 3.07 10.52 -4.73
CA GLY A 258 4.27 11.32 -4.44
C GLY A 258 5.48 10.92 -5.27
N LEU A 259 5.75 9.63 -5.40
CA LEU A 259 6.84 9.11 -6.23
C LEU A 259 6.62 9.44 -7.72
N ASN A 260 5.40 9.29 -8.22
CA ASN A 260 5.07 9.62 -9.61
C ASN A 260 5.35 11.11 -9.90
N ILE A 261 4.93 12.01 -9.02
CA ILE A 261 5.18 13.45 -9.18
C ILE A 261 6.70 13.73 -9.14
N ALA A 262 7.43 13.16 -8.18
CA ALA A 262 8.89 13.36 -8.09
C ALA A 262 9.61 12.89 -9.36
N ILE A 263 9.26 11.71 -9.88
CA ILE A 263 9.86 11.14 -11.09
C ILE A 263 9.48 11.99 -12.32
N GLN A 264 8.22 12.38 -12.47
CA GLN A 264 7.79 13.24 -13.58
C GLN A 264 8.51 14.59 -13.61
N GLN A 265 8.71 15.22 -12.43
CA GLN A 265 9.47 16.48 -12.37
C GLN A 265 10.94 16.23 -12.69
N PHE A 266 11.54 15.15 -12.18
CA PHE A 266 12.91 14.78 -12.52
C PHE A 266 13.10 14.55 -14.04
N GLU A 267 12.20 13.86 -14.71
CA GLU A 267 12.23 13.63 -16.16
C GLU A 267 12.08 14.92 -16.99
N LYS A 268 11.28 15.88 -16.49
CA LYS A 268 11.17 17.23 -17.05
C LYS A 268 12.39 18.10 -16.77
N ASN A 269 13.42 17.57 -16.10
CA ASN A 269 14.59 18.31 -15.60
C ASN A 269 14.21 19.47 -14.66
N GLU A 270 13.07 19.31 -13.96
CA GLU A 270 12.62 20.24 -12.93
C GLU A 270 13.07 19.76 -11.54
N LYS A 271 13.29 20.70 -10.64
CA LYS A 271 13.82 20.38 -9.31
C LYS A 271 12.68 20.09 -8.35
N ALA A 272 12.54 18.81 -8.01
CA ALA A 272 11.58 18.31 -7.04
C ALA A 272 12.25 17.28 -6.14
N VAL A 273 11.86 17.22 -4.86
CA VAL A 273 12.39 16.28 -3.89
C VAL A 273 11.26 15.53 -3.19
N TYR A 274 11.40 14.20 -3.13
CA TYR A 274 10.55 13.32 -2.32
C TYR A 274 11.24 13.05 -0.98
N LEU A 275 10.56 13.41 0.10
CA LEU A 275 11.08 13.40 1.46
C LEU A 275 10.30 12.41 2.33
N SER A 276 10.98 11.48 2.98
CA SER A 276 10.36 10.55 3.92
C SER A 276 11.18 10.44 5.21
N GLY A 277 10.47 10.27 6.33
CA GLY A 277 11.08 9.91 7.62
C GLY A 277 11.44 8.43 7.73
N ASN A 278 11.01 7.59 6.78
CA ASN A 278 11.19 6.14 6.79
C ASN A 278 12.51 5.75 6.12
N PHE A 279 13.58 5.57 6.93
CA PHE A 279 14.89 5.19 6.42
C PHE A 279 14.89 3.90 5.57
N PRO A 280 14.29 2.77 5.99
CA PRO A 280 14.20 1.58 5.15
C PRO A 280 13.58 1.85 3.77
N LEU A 281 12.51 2.63 3.71
CA LEU A 281 11.85 2.97 2.46
C LEU A 281 12.79 3.76 1.53
N VAL A 282 13.42 4.82 2.04
CA VAL A 282 14.36 5.65 1.26
C VAL A 282 15.55 4.84 0.78
N ALA A 283 16.12 3.97 1.63
CA ALA A 283 17.26 3.13 1.26
C ALA A 283 16.90 2.15 0.14
N VAL A 284 15.75 1.49 0.23
CA VAL A 284 15.28 0.53 -0.75
C VAL A 284 14.93 1.19 -2.08
N LEU A 285 14.23 2.33 -2.06
CA LEU A 285 13.92 3.11 -3.26
C LEU A 285 15.18 3.61 -3.96
N THR A 286 16.13 4.14 -3.19
CA THR A 286 17.43 4.61 -3.73
C THR A 286 18.16 3.47 -4.44
N GLU A 287 18.22 2.30 -3.83
CA GLU A 287 18.92 1.14 -4.43
C GLU A 287 18.21 0.65 -5.70
N ALA A 288 16.87 0.52 -5.68
CA ALA A 288 16.08 0.05 -6.81
C ALA A 288 16.21 0.99 -8.03
N LEU A 289 15.94 2.27 -7.82
CA LEU A 289 15.99 3.27 -8.89
C LEU A 289 17.41 3.48 -9.43
N SER A 290 18.43 3.34 -8.58
CA SER A 290 19.82 3.41 -9.05
C SER A 290 20.18 2.25 -9.98
N ARG A 291 19.66 1.04 -9.71
CA ARG A 291 19.84 -0.12 -10.61
C ARG A 291 19.12 0.10 -11.94
N ASP A 292 17.91 0.64 -11.90
CA ASP A 292 17.14 0.94 -13.10
C ASP A 292 17.81 2.03 -13.94
N LEU A 293 18.36 3.07 -13.30
CA LEU A 293 19.10 4.13 -13.97
C LEU A 293 20.33 3.57 -14.68
N VAL A 294 21.13 2.71 -14.01
CA VAL A 294 22.29 2.06 -14.64
C VAL A 294 21.87 1.23 -15.83
N LYS A 295 20.75 0.48 -15.73
CA LYS A 295 20.22 -0.32 -16.85
C LYS A 295 19.78 0.56 -18.02
N LYS A 296 19.00 1.60 -17.76
CA LYS A 296 18.49 2.56 -18.76
C LYS A 296 19.63 3.27 -19.50
N LYS A 297 20.65 3.73 -18.76
CA LYS A 297 21.86 4.35 -19.35
C LYS A 297 22.65 3.37 -20.23
N LYS A 298 22.78 2.12 -19.78
CA LYS A 298 23.44 1.06 -20.58
C LYS A 298 22.68 0.78 -21.89
N GLU A 299 21.37 0.76 -21.88
CA GLU A 299 20.53 0.60 -23.07
C GLU A 299 20.69 1.77 -24.04
N GLN A 300 20.95 2.98 -23.53
CA GLN A 300 21.26 4.19 -24.31
C GLN A 300 22.73 4.27 -24.75
N SER A 301 23.52 3.24 -24.52
CA SER A 301 24.98 3.22 -24.78
C SER A 301 25.78 4.22 -23.95
N GLU A 302 25.23 4.71 -22.86
CA GLU A 302 25.89 5.55 -21.88
C GLU A 302 26.45 4.70 -20.73
N ARG A 303 27.59 5.15 -20.14
CA ARG A 303 28.17 4.48 -18.98
C ARG A 303 28.00 5.35 -17.76
N ILE A 304 27.37 4.79 -16.73
CA ILE A 304 27.27 5.37 -15.40
C ILE A 304 27.64 4.32 -14.36
N THR A 305 28.38 4.69 -13.35
CA THR A 305 28.66 3.80 -12.23
C THR A 305 27.47 3.74 -11.29
N LYS A 306 27.34 2.64 -10.53
CA LYS A 306 26.29 2.52 -9.50
C LYS A 306 26.35 3.67 -8.48
N ARG A 307 27.54 4.15 -8.12
CA ARG A 307 27.73 5.25 -7.18
C ARG A 307 27.21 6.58 -7.74
N GLU A 308 27.48 6.87 -9.01
CA GLU A 308 26.95 8.05 -9.68
C GLU A 308 25.43 7.97 -9.79
N ALA A 309 24.87 6.82 -10.18
CA ALA A 309 23.44 6.59 -10.21
C ALA A 309 22.78 6.79 -8.83
N GLN A 310 23.39 6.29 -7.76
CA GLN A 310 22.91 6.54 -6.39
C GLN A 310 22.96 8.01 -6.01
N SER A 311 24.01 8.73 -6.42
CA SER A 311 24.11 10.16 -6.19
C SER A 311 23.00 10.91 -6.91
N GLU A 312 22.70 10.54 -8.15
CA GLU A 312 21.65 11.15 -8.96
C GLU A 312 20.26 10.88 -8.34
N VAL A 313 19.94 9.65 -7.96
CA VAL A 313 18.67 9.33 -7.29
C VAL A 313 18.52 10.10 -5.97
N LYS A 314 19.58 10.25 -5.20
CA LYS A 314 19.56 11.03 -3.95
C LYS A 314 19.30 12.52 -4.15
N THR A 315 19.33 13.04 -5.36
CA THR A 315 18.93 14.43 -5.61
C THR A 315 17.42 14.61 -5.48
N PHE A 316 16.63 13.58 -5.78
CA PHE A 316 15.16 13.68 -5.75
C PHE A 316 14.47 12.72 -4.75
N ILE A 317 15.21 11.82 -4.08
CA ILE A 317 14.69 11.00 -2.97
C ILE A 317 15.61 11.14 -1.78
N GLN A 318 15.14 11.70 -0.68
CA GLN A 318 15.94 12.01 0.49
C GLN A 318 15.22 11.70 1.81
N MET A 319 16.02 11.55 2.85
CA MET A 319 15.50 11.60 4.22
C MET A 319 15.16 13.05 4.60
N VAL A 320 14.01 13.25 5.23
CA VAL A 320 13.54 14.59 5.64
C VAL A 320 14.57 15.33 6.50
N HIS A 321 15.27 14.61 7.40
CA HIS A 321 16.26 15.23 8.26
C HIS A 321 17.56 15.65 7.52
N HIS A 322 17.94 14.96 6.42
CA HIS A 322 19.06 15.38 5.58
C HIS A 322 18.69 16.67 4.84
N TYR A 323 17.49 16.74 4.28
CA TYR A 323 16.99 17.96 3.63
C TYR A 323 16.93 19.14 4.59
N ARG A 324 16.35 18.91 5.78
CA ARG A 324 16.31 19.91 6.86
C ARG A 324 17.71 20.42 7.21
N ASP A 325 18.66 19.51 7.44
CA ASP A 325 20.03 19.86 7.80
C ASP A 325 20.74 20.63 6.69
N ALA A 326 20.52 20.27 5.43
CA ALA A 326 21.04 21.02 4.29
C ALA A 326 20.46 22.44 4.19
N CYS A 327 19.16 22.61 4.46
CA CYS A 327 18.52 23.92 4.48
C CYS A 327 18.95 24.81 5.67
N LEU A 328 19.59 24.23 6.71
CA LEU A 328 20.17 24.99 7.83
C LEU A 328 21.56 25.55 7.54
N GLU A 329 22.25 25.05 6.52
CA GLU A 329 23.56 25.60 6.16
C GLU A 329 23.46 27.07 5.77
N GLY A 330 24.32 27.90 6.33
CA GLY A 330 24.35 29.35 6.09
C GLY A 330 23.14 30.10 6.70
N THR A 331 22.55 29.55 7.76
CA THR A 331 21.50 30.24 8.51
C THR A 331 21.94 30.54 9.93
N LYS A 332 21.30 31.56 10.52
CA LYS A 332 21.39 31.91 11.93
C LYS A 332 20.03 32.30 12.50
N VAL A 333 19.92 32.23 13.82
CA VAL A 333 18.71 32.67 14.53
C VAL A 333 18.88 34.13 14.96
N VAL A 334 17.94 34.97 14.57
CA VAL A 334 17.85 36.38 14.97
C VAL A 334 16.39 36.67 15.35
N ASP A 335 16.17 37.20 16.55
CA ASP A 335 14.84 37.54 17.05
C ASP A 335 13.81 36.40 16.88
N ASN A 336 14.21 35.19 17.24
CA ASN A 336 13.39 33.97 17.12
C ASN A 336 13.00 33.59 15.67
N HIS A 337 13.74 34.11 14.67
CA HIS A 337 13.57 33.76 13.25
C HIS A 337 14.85 33.18 12.66
N ILE A 338 14.72 32.21 11.75
CA ILE A 338 15.83 31.66 10.99
C ILE A 338 16.04 32.53 9.75
N VAL A 339 17.19 33.17 9.67
CA VAL A 339 17.56 34.11 8.59
C VAL A 339 18.86 33.68 7.91
N ALA A 340 19.10 34.23 6.72
CA ALA A 340 20.35 34.02 6.04
C ALA A 340 21.52 34.61 6.83
N ASP A 341 22.65 33.89 6.88
CA ASP A 341 23.93 34.43 7.34
C ASP A 341 24.67 34.99 6.14
N GLU A 342 24.60 36.31 5.96
CA GLU A 342 25.18 37.02 4.82
C GLU A 342 26.70 36.76 4.71
N ASP A 343 27.41 36.66 5.82
CA ASP A 343 28.86 36.44 5.83
C ASP A 343 29.20 35.02 5.31
N TYR A 344 28.33 34.04 5.60
CA TYR A 344 28.50 32.69 5.06
C TYR A 344 28.39 32.69 3.53
N PHE A 345 27.41 33.36 2.95
CA PHE A 345 27.17 33.40 1.49
C PHE A 345 28.17 34.29 0.75
N ARG A 346 28.73 35.34 1.40
CA ARG A 346 29.78 36.20 0.83
C ARG A 346 31.16 35.53 0.80
N SER A 347 31.33 34.47 1.54
CA SER A 347 32.64 33.79 1.57
C SER A 347 32.97 33.16 0.20
N ALA A 348 34.24 33.24 -0.20
CA ALA A 348 34.73 32.70 -1.47
C ALA A 348 34.41 31.18 -1.65
N LYS A 349 34.35 30.45 -0.54
CA LYS A 349 34.05 29.02 -0.51
C LYS A 349 32.56 28.72 -0.79
N ASN A 350 31.65 29.63 -0.49
CA ASN A 350 30.22 29.42 -0.50
C ASN A 350 29.47 30.35 -1.50
N LYS A 351 30.19 31.11 -2.33
CA LYS A 351 29.64 32.10 -3.27
C LYS A 351 28.63 31.51 -4.26
N ASP A 352 28.72 30.22 -4.55
CA ASP A 352 27.81 29.50 -5.47
C ASP A 352 26.64 28.83 -4.74
N LYS A 353 26.57 28.92 -3.40
CA LYS A 353 25.44 28.40 -2.61
C LYS A 353 24.32 29.44 -2.56
N SER A 354 23.09 28.96 -2.55
CA SER A 354 21.87 29.77 -2.43
C SER A 354 21.23 29.59 -1.06
N TYR A 355 20.61 30.66 -0.54
CA TYR A 355 19.78 30.59 0.65
C TYR A 355 18.49 29.79 0.43
N ALA A 356 17.86 29.94 -0.73
CA ALA A 356 16.74 29.09 -1.14
C ALA A 356 17.26 27.73 -1.58
N PRO A 357 16.57 26.62 -1.24
CA PRO A 357 16.89 25.31 -1.77
C PRO A 357 16.77 25.31 -3.30
N ILE A 358 17.37 24.31 -3.94
CA ILE A 358 17.27 24.18 -5.41
C ILE A 358 15.92 23.65 -5.85
N ASP A 359 15.19 23.00 -4.94
CA ASP A 359 13.93 22.33 -5.20
C ASP A 359 12.76 23.31 -5.03
N HIS A 360 11.97 23.49 -6.08
CA HIS A 360 10.73 24.26 -6.05
C HIS A 360 9.53 23.43 -5.62
N VAL A 361 9.65 22.11 -5.68
CA VAL A 361 8.60 21.16 -5.30
C VAL A 361 9.15 20.21 -4.23
N ALA A 362 8.49 20.14 -3.08
CA ALA A 362 8.80 19.19 -2.03
C ALA A 362 7.60 18.31 -1.70
N ILE A 363 7.79 17.00 -1.73
CA ILE A 363 6.78 16.00 -1.41
C ILE A 363 7.13 15.37 -0.06
N PHE A 364 6.26 15.55 0.94
CA PHE A 364 6.44 14.96 2.27
C PHE A 364 5.56 13.72 2.42
N ASP A 365 6.19 12.55 2.49
CA ASP A 365 5.51 11.29 2.78
C ASP A 365 5.29 11.15 4.30
N GLU A 366 4.08 10.68 4.68
CA GLU A 366 3.65 10.61 6.07
C GLU A 366 3.78 11.96 6.81
N ALA A 367 3.32 13.03 6.17
CA ALA A 367 3.48 14.40 6.68
C ALA A 367 2.88 14.64 8.08
N GLN A 368 1.92 13.82 8.51
CA GLN A 368 1.36 13.86 9.87
C GLN A 368 2.37 13.50 10.96
N ARG A 369 3.49 12.82 10.59
CA ARG A 369 4.54 12.41 11.53
C ARG A 369 5.63 13.46 11.73
N ALA A 370 5.51 14.64 11.12
CA ALA A 370 6.40 15.76 11.35
C ALA A 370 6.41 16.15 12.85
N TRP A 371 7.55 16.63 13.33
CA TRP A 371 7.75 16.87 14.75
C TRP A 371 7.18 18.21 15.23
N THR A 372 6.65 18.20 16.46
CA THR A 372 6.28 19.43 17.15
C THR A 372 7.51 20.32 17.42
N LYS A 373 7.26 21.58 17.74
CA LYS A 373 8.33 22.53 18.09
C LYS A 373 9.19 22.04 19.25
N GLU A 374 8.58 21.49 20.29
CA GLU A 374 9.27 20.97 21.47
C GLU A 374 10.18 19.79 21.11
N MET A 375 9.69 18.88 20.28
CA MET A 375 10.45 17.70 19.86
C MET A 375 11.65 18.10 18.98
N LEU A 376 11.41 18.99 18.01
CA LEU A 376 12.45 19.47 17.13
C LEU A 376 13.50 20.30 17.90
N ALA A 377 13.09 21.19 18.78
CA ALA A 377 14.01 21.98 19.63
C ALA A 377 14.89 21.06 20.49
N LYS A 378 14.30 20.04 21.13
CA LYS A 378 15.05 19.04 21.92
C LYS A 378 16.07 18.28 21.09
N PHE A 379 15.71 17.89 19.88
CA PHE A 379 16.62 17.20 18.96
C PHE A 379 17.76 18.11 18.50
N MET A 380 17.46 19.35 18.13
CA MET A 380 18.44 20.33 17.65
C MET A 380 19.44 20.73 18.73
N ALA A 381 18.99 20.87 19.98
CA ALA A 381 19.85 21.13 21.12
C ALA A 381 20.88 20.02 21.39
N GLN A 382 20.54 18.75 21.07
CA GLN A 382 21.45 17.61 21.25
C GLN A 382 22.48 17.46 20.13
N LYS A 383 22.09 17.77 18.89
CA LYS A 383 22.91 17.48 17.69
C LYS A 383 23.62 18.69 17.11
N LYS A 384 22.97 19.85 17.14
CA LYS A 384 23.49 21.14 16.63
C LYS A 384 23.10 22.20 17.64
N PRO A 385 23.96 22.48 18.62
CA PRO A 385 23.66 23.48 19.63
C PRO A 385 23.40 24.83 18.98
N TYR A 386 22.17 25.27 19.02
CA TYR A 386 21.81 26.65 18.80
C TYR A 386 21.87 27.36 20.15
N PRO A 387 22.38 28.59 20.22
CA PRO A 387 22.47 29.33 21.47
C PRO A 387 21.09 29.55 22.12
N ASP A 388 20.04 29.65 21.29
CA ASP A 388 18.64 29.71 21.69
C ASP A 388 17.90 28.45 21.27
N ALA A 389 16.75 28.16 21.88
CA ALA A 389 15.88 27.07 21.50
C ALA A 389 15.47 27.21 20.01
N PHE A 390 15.48 26.10 19.26
CA PHE A 390 15.07 26.11 17.86
C PHE A 390 13.66 26.67 17.72
N PRO A 391 13.42 27.73 16.90
CA PRO A 391 12.22 28.54 17.02
C PRO A 391 10.97 27.95 16.39
N TYR A 392 11.09 26.97 15.49
CA TYR A 392 10.00 26.45 14.67
C TYR A 392 9.65 24.99 14.99
N SER A 393 8.41 24.58 14.66
CA SER A 393 8.06 23.19 14.47
C SER A 393 8.66 22.66 13.16
N GLU A 394 8.68 21.34 12.94
CA GLU A 394 9.19 20.79 11.69
C GLU A 394 8.35 21.22 10.49
N PRO A 395 6.98 21.20 10.52
CA PRO A 395 6.15 21.81 9.47
C PRO A 395 6.50 23.26 9.17
N GLU A 396 6.53 24.11 10.19
CA GLU A 396 6.84 25.55 10.05
C GLU A 396 8.21 25.77 9.41
N TYR A 397 9.22 25.01 9.86
CA TYR A 397 10.56 25.10 9.31
C TYR A 397 10.62 24.65 7.83
N LEU A 398 9.96 23.53 7.50
CA LEU A 398 9.99 23.01 6.12
C LEU A 398 9.24 23.94 5.14
N ILE A 399 8.13 24.56 5.58
CA ILE A 399 7.48 25.61 4.79
C ILE A 399 8.42 26.80 4.62
N SER A 400 9.11 27.24 5.69
CA SER A 400 10.04 28.36 5.64
C SER A 400 11.19 28.13 4.65
N CYS A 401 11.65 26.89 4.48
CA CYS A 401 12.67 26.55 3.50
C CYS A 401 12.21 26.85 2.06
N LEU A 402 11.02 26.40 1.71
CA LEU A 402 10.47 26.64 0.37
C LEU A 402 10.00 28.10 0.22
N ASP A 403 9.64 28.78 1.31
CA ASP A 403 9.25 30.18 1.29
C ASP A 403 10.40 31.14 0.93
N ARG A 404 11.65 30.68 0.99
CA ARG A 404 12.83 31.43 0.54
C ARG A 404 12.87 31.68 -0.97
N HIS A 405 12.10 30.91 -1.77
CA HIS A 405 11.97 31.20 -3.21
C HIS A 405 11.27 32.53 -3.43
N PRO A 406 11.81 33.40 -4.29
CA PRO A 406 11.20 34.71 -4.53
C PRO A 406 9.98 34.66 -5.45
N ASP A 407 9.78 33.56 -6.16
CA ASP A 407 8.78 33.40 -7.22
C ASP A 407 7.71 32.35 -6.86
N TRP A 408 8.00 31.07 -6.97
CA TRP A 408 7.03 30.02 -6.76
C TRP A 408 7.60 28.84 -5.98
N ALA A 409 6.77 28.12 -5.29
CA ALA A 409 7.08 26.86 -4.66
C ALA A 409 5.80 26.03 -4.42
N VAL A 410 5.92 24.71 -4.42
CA VAL A 410 4.80 23.81 -4.11
C VAL A 410 5.23 22.76 -3.10
N ILE A 411 4.44 22.63 -2.04
CA ILE A 411 4.58 21.56 -1.05
C ILE A 411 3.42 20.59 -1.24
N ILE A 412 3.72 19.29 -1.21
CA ILE A 412 2.73 18.21 -1.31
C ILE A 412 2.87 17.36 -0.04
N CYS A 413 1.86 17.39 0.82
CA CYS A 413 1.80 16.61 2.05
C CYS A 413 0.94 15.36 1.82
N LEU A 414 1.55 14.18 1.86
CA LEU A 414 0.86 12.89 1.81
C LEU A 414 0.52 12.48 3.24
N ILE A 415 -0.77 12.35 3.56
CA ILE A 415 -1.26 12.15 4.91
C ILE A 415 -2.01 10.83 5.03
N GLY A 416 -1.58 9.97 5.93
CA GLY A 416 -2.26 8.73 6.29
C GLY A 416 -3.40 9.00 7.26
N GLY A 417 -4.66 8.74 6.84
CA GLY A 417 -5.80 8.77 7.76
C GLY A 417 -5.84 7.54 8.66
N GLY A 418 -6.31 7.70 9.91
CA GLY A 418 -6.53 6.59 10.85
C GLY A 418 -5.26 5.96 11.45
N GLN A 419 -4.09 6.54 11.24
CA GLN A 419 -2.87 6.12 11.94
C GLN A 419 -2.76 6.85 13.27
N GLU A 420 -2.35 6.11 14.32
CA GLU A 420 -2.05 6.72 15.61
C GLU A 420 -0.90 7.72 15.46
N ILE A 421 -1.10 8.92 16.03
CA ILE A 421 -0.06 9.93 16.12
C ILE A 421 0.73 9.62 17.39
N ASN A 422 2.05 9.40 17.24
CA ASN A 422 2.92 9.15 18.38
C ASN A 422 3.18 10.44 19.18
N THR A 423 3.57 10.28 20.43
CA THR A 423 3.94 11.43 21.28
C THR A 423 5.08 12.23 20.64
N GLY A 424 4.83 13.50 20.34
CA GLY A 424 5.79 14.41 19.70
C GLY A 424 5.60 14.58 18.19
N GLU A 425 4.68 13.84 17.56
CA GLU A 425 4.24 14.09 16.20
C GLU A 425 3.20 15.20 16.14
N ALA A 426 3.30 16.09 15.16
CA ALA A 426 2.54 17.34 15.10
C ALA A 426 1.14 17.20 14.45
N GLY A 427 0.92 16.12 13.70
CA GLY A 427 -0.31 15.93 12.93
C GLY A 427 -0.49 16.95 11.81
N ILE A 428 -1.65 16.93 11.16
CA ILE A 428 -2.01 17.89 10.10
C ILE A 428 -2.23 19.30 10.68
N LYS A 429 -2.67 19.38 11.93
CA LYS A 429 -3.02 20.66 12.59
C LYS A 429 -1.85 21.63 12.57
N GLU A 430 -0.66 21.17 12.89
CA GLU A 430 0.53 22.02 12.95
C GLU A 430 0.91 22.60 11.58
N TRP A 431 0.69 21.85 10.49
CA TRP A 431 0.85 22.37 9.13
C TRP A 431 -0.11 23.53 8.85
N ILE A 432 -1.38 23.35 9.25
CA ILE A 432 -2.42 24.38 9.04
C ILE A 432 -2.17 25.59 9.93
N ASP A 433 -1.82 25.39 11.20
CA ASP A 433 -1.51 26.47 12.13
C ASP A 433 -0.30 27.28 11.65
N SER A 434 0.77 26.63 11.17
CA SER A 434 1.94 27.30 10.59
C SER A 434 1.56 28.14 9.36
N LEU A 435 0.69 27.63 8.47
CA LEU A 435 0.21 28.38 7.31
C LEU A 435 -0.59 29.62 7.73
N ASN A 436 -1.48 29.48 8.67
CA ASN A 436 -2.34 30.57 9.14
C ASN A 436 -1.54 31.68 9.85
N HIS A 437 -0.54 31.32 10.64
CA HIS A 437 0.22 32.29 11.44
C HIS A 437 1.39 32.91 10.69
N SER A 438 2.18 32.09 9.96
CA SER A 438 3.46 32.52 9.41
C SER A 438 3.47 32.64 7.87
N PHE A 439 2.57 31.90 7.18
CA PHE A 439 2.59 31.78 5.72
C PHE A 439 1.21 31.98 5.07
N ALA A 440 0.43 32.94 5.55
CA ALA A 440 -0.93 33.21 5.05
C ALA A 440 -1.02 33.54 3.54
N HIS A 441 0.11 33.83 2.89
CA HIS A 441 0.19 34.09 1.44
C HIS A 441 0.25 32.82 0.60
N TRP A 442 0.44 31.64 1.23
CA TRP A 442 0.40 30.37 0.53
C TRP A 442 -1.03 29.94 0.23
N LYS A 443 -1.25 29.41 -0.96
CA LYS A 443 -2.54 28.82 -1.35
C LYS A 443 -2.64 27.39 -0.84
N ILE A 444 -3.76 27.06 -0.19
CA ILE A 444 -4.01 25.73 0.37
C ILE A 444 -4.95 24.98 -0.55
N TYR A 445 -4.55 23.78 -0.97
CA TYR A 445 -5.35 22.85 -1.75
C TYR A 445 -5.63 21.60 -0.95
N ILE A 446 -6.92 21.25 -0.82
CA ILE A 446 -7.41 20.03 -0.18
C ILE A 446 -8.43 19.36 -1.09
N SER A 447 -8.67 18.06 -0.92
CA SER A 447 -9.74 17.39 -1.64
C SER A 447 -11.10 17.94 -1.20
N ASN A 448 -11.97 18.24 -2.16
CA ASN A 448 -13.35 18.66 -1.88
C ASN A 448 -14.16 17.58 -1.16
N ARG A 449 -13.79 16.30 -1.27
CA ARG A 449 -14.42 15.20 -0.54
C ARG A 449 -14.18 15.25 0.97
N LEU A 450 -13.16 15.95 1.45
CA LEU A 450 -12.94 16.16 2.90
C LEU A 450 -14.00 17.06 3.56
N THR A 451 -14.81 17.75 2.76
CA THR A 451 -15.94 18.55 3.26
C THR A 451 -17.24 17.76 3.34
N GLU A 452 -17.27 16.50 2.91
CA GLU A 452 -18.42 15.60 3.05
C GLU A 452 -18.53 15.11 4.49
N ASN A 453 -19.77 14.97 5.01
CA ASN A 453 -20.07 14.71 6.43
C ASN A 453 -19.43 13.41 7.00
N GLU A 454 -18.99 12.48 6.14
CA GLU A 454 -18.31 11.25 6.56
C GLU A 454 -16.91 11.51 7.17
N TYR A 455 -16.30 12.65 6.86
CA TYR A 455 -14.94 13.01 7.32
C TYR A 455 -14.95 14.18 8.33
N ALA A 456 -16.11 14.77 8.63
CA ALA A 456 -16.23 15.93 9.49
C ALA A 456 -16.18 15.60 11.01
N ASN A 457 -16.11 14.31 11.38
CA ASN A 457 -16.15 13.84 12.77
C ASN A 457 -14.80 13.27 13.26
N GLY A 458 -13.67 13.65 12.65
CA GLY A 458 -12.32 13.26 13.06
C GLY A 458 -11.51 14.44 13.59
#